data_f5714476c8e567eb4c0773c3797e8e6e
#
_entry.id   f5714476c8e567eb4c0773c3797e8e6e
#
_cell.length_a   1.000
_cell.length_b   1.000
_cell.length_c   1.000
_cell.angle_alpha   90.00
_cell.angle_beta   90.00
_cell.angle_gamma   90.00
#
_symmetry.space_group_name_H-M   'P 1'
#
loop_
_entity.id
_entity.type
_entity.pdbx_description
1 polymer ?
#
loop_
_entity_poly.entity_id
_entity_poly.type
_entity_poly.pdbx_seq_one_letter_code
_entity_poly.pdbx_strand_id
1 'polypeptide(L)'
;GYSERLTLRGNEFTNGRYGLHFMYCDDAIIEGNRLTNNSVGAYLMYGRRMALRDNLIAFHRGPSGYGIGLKDMDDSIITGNRFLDNRVGAFVDGSPRELTSTVVIEDNLFAYNDIAMEMLPSVRRNQIRNNSFIENEQQIVIAGGGRLEANEWSVGGRGNYWSDYAGYDADDDGLGEIAYRAERLLDSLIGRRPELRLFLYSPVINALDFAARAFPLVRPEPILVDDFPLTQPPMPENAPLPRGTKEGNLWPVILLPVALILLFIAANIGKPRHHMPDPSPISPRLGD
;
A
#
# COMPACT_ATOMS: atom_id res chain seq x y z
N GLY A 1 26.00 -16.46 3.08
CA GLY A 1 26.63 -15.34 3.76
C GLY A 1 28.10 -15.22 3.47
N TYR A 2 28.67 -14.01 3.69
CA TYR A 2 30.09 -13.72 3.42
C TYR A 2 30.49 -13.92 1.96
N SER A 3 29.70 -13.37 1.05
CA SER A 3 29.93 -13.50 -0.39
C SER A 3 29.96 -12.13 -1.05
N GLU A 4 30.70 -12.03 -2.13
CA GLU A 4 30.79 -10.81 -2.92
C GLU A 4 30.41 -11.08 -4.38
N ARG A 5 29.89 -10.06 -5.05
CA ARG A 5 29.61 -10.06 -6.50
C ARG A 5 28.71 -11.21 -6.97
N LEU A 6 27.71 -11.55 -6.14
CA LEU A 6 26.71 -12.53 -6.50
C LEU A 6 25.74 -11.97 -7.55
N THR A 7 25.34 -12.81 -8.50
CA THR A 7 24.28 -12.46 -9.46
C THR A 7 23.22 -13.53 -9.46
N LEU A 8 21.99 -13.12 -9.21
CA LEU A 8 20.79 -13.97 -9.24
C LEU A 8 19.81 -13.35 -10.24
N ARG A 9 19.59 -14.02 -11.37
CA ARG A 9 18.71 -13.54 -12.44
C ARG A 9 17.71 -14.58 -12.90
N GLY A 10 16.45 -14.17 -13.06
CA GLY A 10 15.39 -14.97 -13.69
C GLY A 10 15.04 -16.25 -12.92
N ASN A 11 15.34 -16.33 -11.63
CA ASN A 11 15.03 -17.49 -10.80
C ASN A 11 13.63 -17.39 -10.22
N GLU A 12 13.11 -18.54 -9.79
CA GLU A 12 11.84 -18.63 -9.05
C GLU A 12 12.06 -19.25 -7.68
N PHE A 13 11.65 -18.55 -6.62
CA PHE A 13 11.75 -18.97 -5.23
C PHE A 13 10.36 -18.96 -4.60
N THR A 14 9.84 -20.12 -4.23
CA THR A 14 8.47 -20.24 -3.74
C THR A 14 8.33 -21.23 -2.60
N ASN A 15 7.35 -21.02 -1.74
CA ASN A 15 6.93 -21.91 -0.64
C ASN A 15 8.02 -22.19 0.39
N GLY A 16 8.97 -21.27 0.57
CA GLY A 16 10.03 -21.35 1.57
C GLY A 16 9.76 -20.45 2.78
N ARG A 17 10.62 -20.58 3.80
CA ARG A 17 10.68 -19.61 4.89
C ARG A 17 11.21 -18.27 4.36
N TYR A 18 12.29 -18.30 3.59
CA TYR A 18 12.85 -17.18 2.87
C TYR A 18 12.97 -17.58 1.38
N GLY A 19 12.52 -16.72 0.48
CA GLY A 19 12.88 -16.84 -0.93
C GLY A 19 14.38 -16.61 -1.08
N LEU A 20 14.89 -15.49 -0.54
CA LEU A 20 16.31 -15.16 -0.47
C LEU A 20 16.67 -14.70 0.94
N HIS A 21 17.82 -15.13 1.44
CA HIS A 21 18.39 -14.66 2.70
C HIS A 21 19.87 -14.38 2.52
N PHE A 22 20.23 -13.10 2.51
CA PHE A 22 21.61 -12.64 2.40
C PHE A 22 22.07 -12.07 3.73
N MET A 23 23.27 -12.43 4.12
CA MET A 23 23.92 -11.92 5.32
C MET A 23 25.41 -11.69 5.04
N TYR A 24 25.88 -10.46 5.25
CA TYR A 24 27.24 -10.03 4.94
C TYR A 24 27.63 -10.30 3.47
N CYS A 25 26.77 -9.88 2.56
CA CYS A 25 27.03 -10.00 1.12
C CYS A 25 27.11 -8.59 0.51
N ASP A 26 28.18 -8.36 -0.23
CA ASP A 26 28.44 -7.09 -0.91
C ASP A 26 28.35 -7.25 -2.43
N ASP A 27 28.05 -6.15 -3.12
CA ASP A 27 28.08 -6.06 -4.60
C ASP A 27 27.16 -7.10 -5.30
N ALA A 28 26.03 -7.46 -4.67
CA ALA A 28 25.13 -8.48 -5.25
C ALA A 28 24.07 -7.85 -6.16
N ILE A 29 23.76 -8.55 -7.25
CA ILE A 29 22.69 -8.20 -8.19
C ILE A 29 21.59 -9.26 -8.11
N ILE A 30 20.38 -8.83 -7.78
CA ILE A 30 19.17 -9.66 -7.70
C ILE A 30 18.17 -9.08 -8.69
N GLU A 31 17.99 -9.73 -9.85
CA GLU A 31 17.30 -9.13 -10.99
C GLU A 31 16.34 -10.09 -11.69
N GLY A 32 15.14 -9.62 -12.01
CA GLY A 32 14.16 -10.35 -12.81
C GLY A 32 13.67 -11.66 -12.16
N ASN A 33 13.82 -11.82 -10.84
CA ASN A 33 13.41 -13.04 -10.15
C ASN A 33 11.92 -12.98 -9.76
N ARG A 34 11.35 -14.16 -9.51
CA ARG A 34 10.02 -14.35 -8.90
C ARG A 34 10.17 -14.90 -7.50
N LEU A 35 9.83 -14.10 -6.51
CA LEU A 35 9.77 -14.51 -5.12
C LEU A 35 8.29 -14.52 -4.72
N THR A 36 7.69 -15.70 -4.54
CA THR A 36 6.25 -15.78 -4.29
C THR A 36 5.92 -16.82 -3.21
N ASN A 37 4.89 -16.56 -2.42
CA ASN A 37 4.37 -17.51 -1.42
C ASN A 37 5.43 -18.01 -0.41
N ASN A 38 6.40 -17.17 -0.05
CA ASN A 38 7.33 -17.46 1.04
C ASN A 38 6.85 -16.79 2.34
N SER A 39 7.37 -17.17 3.49
CA SER A 39 7.12 -16.42 4.72
C SER A 39 7.76 -15.03 4.66
N VAL A 40 8.92 -14.92 3.98
CA VAL A 40 9.60 -13.67 3.64
C VAL A 40 10.15 -13.81 2.21
N GLY A 41 9.94 -12.83 1.36
CA GLY A 41 10.44 -12.84 -0.02
C GLY A 41 11.97 -12.78 -0.04
N ALA A 42 12.54 -11.66 0.35
CA ALA A 42 13.98 -11.49 0.50
C ALA A 42 14.30 -10.82 1.84
N TYR A 43 15.34 -11.28 2.52
CA TYR A 43 15.88 -10.63 3.71
C TYR A 43 17.36 -10.35 3.50
N LEU A 44 17.73 -9.07 3.44
CA LEU A 44 19.08 -8.59 3.15
C LEU A 44 19.64 -7.93 4.39
N MET A 45 20.77 -8.42 4.89
CA MET A 45 21.33 -8.02 6.18
C MET A 45 22.84 -7.75 6.08
N TYR A 46 23.27 -6.63 6.67
CA TYR A 46 24.68 -6.30 6.88
C TYR A 46 25.53 -6.30 5.61
N GLY A 47 24.95 -5.91 4.47
CA GLY A 47 25.62 -5.86 3.19
C GLY A 47 25.62 -4.44 2.62
N ARG A 48 26.34 -4.23 1.53
CA ARG A 48 26.38 -2.95 0.84
C ARG A 48 26.50 -3.11 -0.68
N ARG A 49 26.16 -2.02 -1.39
CA ARG A 49 26.19 -1.94 -2.86
C ARG A 49 25.42 -3.07 -3.52
N MET A 50 24.25 -3.41 -2.92
CA MET A 50 23.36 -4.40 -3.49
C MET A 50 22.35 -3.73 -4.43
N ALA A 51 22.07 -4.37 -5.56
CA ALA A 51 21.02 -3.97 -6.49
C ALA A 51 19.91 -5.02 -6.51
N LEU A 52 18.73 -4.66 -6.02
CA LEU A 52 17.50 -5.45 -6.14
C LEU A 52 16.63 -4.77 -7.19
N ARG A 53 16.53 -5.35 -8.42
CA ARG A 53 15.84 -4.69 -9.51
C ARG A 53 14.98 -5.62 -10.35
N ASP A 54 13.87 -5.06 -10.83
CA ASP A 54 12.98 -5.73 -11.77
C ASP A 54 12.47 -7.10 -11.28
N ASN A 55 12.28 -7.28 -9.96
CA ASN A 55 11.76 -8.52 -9.41
C ASN A 55 10.25 -8.45 -9.16
N LEU A 56 9.58 -9.61 -9.24
CA LEU A 56 8.26 -9.82 -8.66
C LEU A 56 8.40 -10.41 -7.26
N ILE A 57 7.86 -9.74 -6.26
CA ILE A 57 7.92 -10.10 -4.85
C ILE A 57 6.49 -10.07 -4.31
N ALA A 58 5.85 -11.23 -4.20
CA ALA A 58 4.40 -11.27 -4.01
C ALA A 58 3.90 -12.40 -3.11
N PHE A 59 2.75 -12.15 -2.48
CA PHE A 59 2.00 -13.14 -1.70
C PHE A 59 2.73 -13.66 -0.46
N HIS A 60 3.50 -12.80 0.20
CA HIS A 60 4.19 -13.14 1.43
C HIS A 60 3.28 -12.83 2.62
N ARG A 61 2.54 -13.85 3.09
CA ARG A 61 1.51 -13.74 4.15
C ARG A 61 1.85 -14.50 5.43
N GLY A 62 3.11 -14.93 5.60
CA GLY A 62 3.58 -15.58 6.85
C GLY A 62 3.61 -14.63 8.05
N PRO A 63 4.04 -15.08 9.23
CA PRO A 63 4.06 -14.27 10.45
C PRO A 63 4.82 -12.95 10.31
N SER A 64 5.96 -12.92 9.62
CA SER A 64 6.66 -11.70 9.23
C SER A 64 6.03 -11.09 7.97
N GLY A 65 5.75 -11.89 6.96
CA GLY A 65 5.05 -11.50 5.74
C GLY A 65 5.74 -10.39 4.95
N TYR A 66 7.08 -10.25 5.08
CA TYR A 66 7.81 -9.20 4.38
C TYR A 66 8.07 -9.59 2.93
N GLY A 67 7.72 -8.71 1.99
CA GLY A 67 8.22 -8.81 0.63
C GLY A 67 9.75 -8.71 0.63
N ILE A 68 10.28 -7.60 1.15
CA ILE A 68 11.71 -7.41 1.40
C ILE A 68 11.93 -6.93 2.83
N GLY A 69 12.99 -7.42 3.48
CA GLY A 69 13.53 -6.86 4.70
C GLY A 69 14.95 -6.34 4.49
N LEU A 70 15.20 -5.09 4.86
CA LEU A 70 16.50 -4.41 4.79
C LEU A 70 16.98 -4.16 6.21
N LYS A 71 18.06 -4.82 6.62
CA LYS A 71 18.64 -4.61 7.93
C LYS A 71 20.11 -4.20 7.82
N ASP A 72 20.42 -2.99 8.33
CA ASP A 72 21.80 -2.47 8.32
C ASP A 72 22.48 -2.58 6.93
N MET A 73 21.71 -2.23 5.87
CA MET A 73 22.18 -2.19 4.49
C MET A 73 22.74 -0.84 4.16
N ASP A 74 23.83 -0.79 3.37
CA ASP A 74 24.49 0.44 2.95
C ASP A 74 24.57 0.54 1.43
N ASP A 75 24.54 1.77 0.87
CA ASP A 75 24.78 2.12 -0.55
C ASP A 75 24.03 1.21 -1.54
N SER A 76 22.81 0.83 -1.21
CA SER A 76 22.04 -0.14 -1.97
C SER A 76 20.89 0.50 -2.73
N ILE A 77 20.51 -0.12 -3.86
CA ILE A 77 19.41 0.35 -4.70
C ILE A 77 18.32 -0.71 -4.85
N ILE A 78 17.07 -0.31 -4.62
CA ILE A 78 15.87 -1.10 -4.80
C ILE A 78 15.04 -0.40 -5.88
N THR A 79 15.01 -0.94 -7.11
CA THR A 79 14.42 -0.23 -8.24
C THR A 79 13.63 -1.17 -9.16
N GLY A 80 12.55 -0.68 -9.77
CA GLY A 80 11.79 -1.41 -10.77
C GLY A 80 11.09 -2.67 -10.27
N ASN A 81 10.96 -2.88 -8.95
CA ASN A 81 10.36 -4.09 -8.41
C ASN A 81 8.84 -3.94 -8.24
N ARG A 82 8.14 -5.09 -8.24
CA ARG A 82 6.72 -5.20 -7.90
C ARG A 82 6.56 -5.91 -6.57
N PHE A 83 6.08 -5.18 -5.56
CA PHE A 83 5.72 -5.69 -4.24
C PHE A 83 4.21 -5.80 -4.15
N LEU A 84 3.66 -7.01 -4.36
CA LEU A 84 2.23 -7.23 -4.52
C LEU A 84 1.67 -8.17 -3.46
N ASP A 85 0.57 -7.78 -2.82
CA ASP A 85 -0.21 -8.63 -1.92
C ASP A 85 0.65 -9.30 -0.83
N ASN A 86 1.56 -8.52 -0.22
CA ASN A 86 2.32 -8.95 0.94
C ASN A 86 1.68 -8.40 2.23
N ARG A 87 1.98 -8.99 3.39
CA ARG A 87 1.63 -8.36 4.66
C ARG A 87 2.38 -7.03 4.82
N VAL A 88 3.66 -7.00 4.50
CA VAL A 88 4.48 -5.78 4.42
C VAL A 88 5.29 -5.82 3.14
N GLY A 89 5.13 -4.83 2.26
CA GLY A 89 5.91 -4.76 1.02
C GLY A 89 7.40 -4.65 1.29
N ALA A 90 7.82 -3.66 2.07
CA ALA A 90 9.20 -3.46 2.49
C ALA A 90 9.29 -3.16 3.98
N PHE A 91 10.16 -3.87 4.69
CA PHE A 91 10.54 -3.59 6.08
C PHE A 91 11.95 -3.05 6.15
N VAL A 92 12.15 -1.87 6.77
CA VAL A 92 13.45 -1.18 6.84
C VAL A 92 13.88 -1.00 8.29
N ASP A 93 14.99 -1.64 8.66
CA ASP A 93 15.58 -1.64 9.99
C ASP A 93 17.06 -1.19 9.90
N GLY A 94 17.40 -0.04 10.48
CA GLY A 94 18.76 0.46 10.57
C GLY A 94 19.48 0.75 9.24
N SER A 95 18.77 0.72 8.11
CA SER A 95 19.34 0.97 6.78
C SER A 95 19.10 2.42 6.34
N PRO A 96 20.14 3.11 5.83
CA PRO A 96 21.55 2.78 5.86
C PRO A 96 22.13 2.86 7.28
N ARG A 97 23.13 2.03 7.57
CA ARG A 97 23.82 2.01 8.86
C ARG A 97 24.91 3.08 8.94
N GLU A 98 25.76 3.16 7.91
CA GLU A 98 26.88 4.09 7.90
C GLU A 98 26.42 5.54 7.65
N LEU A 99 27.10 6.51 8.28
CA LEU A 99 26.67 7.93 8.25
C LEU A 99 26.75 8.57 6.88
N THR A 100 27.63 8.09 6.02
CA THR A 100 27.85 8.61 4.65
C THR A 100 27.10 7.83 3.59
N SER A 101 26.41 6.75 3.98
CA SER A 101 25.69 5.86 3.09
C SER A 101 24.27 6.32 2.85
N THR A 102 23.71 5.93 1.71
CA THR A 102 22.34 6.16 1.29
C THR A 102 21.75 4.87 0.73
N VAL A 103 20.47 4.60 1.00
CA VAL A 103 19.70 3.57 0.30
C VAL A 103 18.70 4.27 -0.61
N VAL A 104 18.67 3.86 -1.88
CA VAL A 104 17.75 4.41 -2.88
C VAL A 104 16.62 3.41 -3.13
N ILE A 105 15.39 3.87 -3.02
CA ILE A 105 14.16 3.10 -3.29
C ILE A 105 13.38 3.88 -4.33
N GLU A 106 13.44 3.44 -5.59
CA GLU A 106 12.85 4.19 -6.70
C GLU A 106 12.21 3.29 -7.75
N ASP A 107 11.27 3.84 -8.50
CA ASP A 107 10.61 3.16 -9.63
C ASP A 107 9.91 1.83 -9.26
N ASN A 108 9.55 1.63 -7.98
CA ASN A 108 8.89 0.41 -7.54
C ASN A 108 7.37 0.57 -7.49
N LEU A 109 6.68 -0.56 -7.66
CA LEU A 109 5.26 -0.67 -7.40
C LEU A 109 5.02 -1.39 -6.07
N PHE A 110 4.40 -0.71 -5.12
CA PHE A 110 3.85 -1.27 -3.89
C PHE A 110 2.33 -1.28 -4.01
N ALA A 111 1.72 -2.43 -4.24
CA ALA A 111 0.28 -2.51 -4.43
C ALA A 111 -0.38 -3.64 -3.65
N TYR A 112 -1.56 -3.36 -3.09
CA TYR A 112 -2.42 -4.32 -2.40
C TYR A 112 -1.76 -5.01 -1.20
N ASN A 113 -0.74 -4.38 -0.58
CA ASN A 113 -0.15 -4.87 0.64
C ASN A 113 -0.97 -4.39 1.85
N ASP A 114 -0.94 -5.11 2.99
CA ASP A 114 -1.53 -4.56 4.21
C ASP A 114 -0.74 -3.31 4.63
N ILE A 115 0.60 -3.36 4.52
CA ILE A 115 1.48 -2.20 4.71
C ILE A 115 2.43 -2.14 3.51
N ALA A 116 2.47 -1.00 2.80
CA ALA A 116 3.40 -0.88 1.69
C ALA A 116 4.85 -0.84 2.20
N MET A 117 5.14 0.01 3.19
CA MET A 117 6.48 0.09 3.78
C MET A 117 6.39 0.32 5.30
N GLU A 118 7.04 -0.54 6.06
CA GLU A 118 7.21 -0.41 7.52
C GLU A 118 8.66 -0.05 7.83
N MET A 119 8.88 1.02 8.60
CA MET A 119 10.21 1.54 8.92
C MET A 119 10.37 1.69 10.43
N LEU A 120 11.59 1.45 10.95
CA LEU A 120 11.90 1.81 12.33
C LEU A 120 12.12 3.33 12.46
N PRO A 121 11.83 3.94 13.62
CA PRO A 121 11.94 5.38 13.81
C PRO A 121 13.39 5.92 13.72
N SER A 122 14.38 5.05 13.80
CA SER A 122 15.81 5.41 13.64
C SER A 122 16.27 5.50 12.19
N VAL A 123 15.43 5.05 11.25
CA VAL A 123 15.77 5.01 9.82
C VAL A 123 15.87 6.42 9.23
N ARG A 124 16.95 6.68 8.52
CA ARG A 124 17.29 8.00 7.95
C ARG A 124 18.14 7.87 6.70
N ARG A 125 18.24 8.92 5.90
CA ARG A 125 19.08 9.00 4.68
C ARG A 125 18.67 8.02 3.58
N ASN A 126 17.43 7.56 3.57
CA ASN A 126 16.87 6.87 2.42
C ASN A 126 16.34 7.92 1.43
N GLN A 127 16.54 7.68 0.15
CA GLN A 127 15.91 8.41 -0.94
C GLN A 127 14.78 7.56 -1.51
N ILE A 128 13.55 8.04 -1.37
CA ILE A 128 12.34 7.28 -1.73
C ILE A 128 11.56 8.14 -2.72
N ARG A 129 11.70 7.82 -4.01
CA ARG A 129 11.12 8.63 -5.09
C ARG A 129 10.62 7.79 -6.24
N ASN A 130 9.75 8.37 -7.03
CA ASN A 130 9.18 7.79 -8.24
C ASN A 130 8.59 6.37 -8.02
N ASN A 131 8.15 6.06 -6.80
CA ASN A 131 7.45 4.81 -6.50
C ASN A 131 5.94 5.01 -6.65
N SER A 132 5.23 3.92 -6.93
CA SER A 132 3.76 3.87 -6.92
C SER A 132 3.27 3.12 -5.69
N PHE A 133 2.57 3.83 -4.80
CA PHE A 133 1.89 3.27 -3.64
C PHE A 133 0.39 3.18 -3.95
N ILE A 134 -0.09 1.97 -4.33
CA ILE A 134 -1.44 1.76 -4.87
C ILE A 134 -2.24 0.83 -3.98
N GLU A 135 -3.41 1.30 -3.50
CA GLU A 135 -4.41 0.49 -2.79
C GLU A 135 -3.82 -0.41 -1.69
N ASN A 136 -2.80 0.08 -0.97
CA ASN A 136 -2.36 -0.58 0.26
C ASN A 136 -3.25 -0.15 1.42
N GLU A 137 -3.48 -1.01 2.41
CA GLU A 137 -4.29 -0.63 3.58
C GLU A 137 -3.61 0.51 4.36
N GLN A 138 -2.28 0.47 4.44
CA GLN A 138 -1.44 1.54 4.99
C GLN A 138 -0.25 1.78 4.06
N GLN A 139 -0.04 3.04 3.66
CA GLN A 139 1.09 3.35 2.77
C GLN A 139 2.41 3.25 3.52
N ILE A 140 2.56 3.97 4.62
CA ILE A 140 3.79 3.98 5.42
C ILE A 140 3.43 3.81 6.91
N VAL A 141 4.16 2.93 7.59
CA VAL A 141 4.03 2.70 9.03
C VAL A 141 5.37 2.86 9.71
N ILE A 142 5.38 3.51 10.88
CA ILE A 142 6.56 3.56 11.74
C ILE A 142 6.35 2.60 12.90
N ALA A 143 7.17 1.55 12.96
CA ALA A 143 7.11 0.59 14.05
C ALA A 143 7.48 1.26 15.38
N GLY A 144 6.49 1.40 16.27
CA GLY A 144 6.68 2.10 17.55
C GLY A 144 6.38 3.60 17.52
N GLY A 145 5.98 4.16 16.35
CA GLY A 145 5.67 5.57 16.19
C GLY A 145 6.90 6.46 16.01
N GLY A 146 6.68 7.75 15.78
CA GLY A 146 7.73 8.72 15.50
C GLY A 146 7.53 9.41 14.16
N ARG A 147 8.63 9.89 13.56
CA ARG A 147 8.65 10.61 12.29
C ARG A 147 9.78 10.11 11.40
N LEU A 148 9.63 10.24 10.10
CA LEU A 148 10.60 9.84 9.08
C LEU A 148 11.22 11.06 8.35
N GLU A 149 11.26 12.21 9.01
CA GLU A 149 11.76 13.48 8.46
C GLU A 149 13.22 13.41 7.98
N ALA A 150 14.01 12.50 8.53
CA ALA A 150 15.41 12.33 8.14
C ALA A 150 15.61 11.47 6.88
N ASN A 151 14.53 11.19 6.13
CA ASN A 151 14.54 10.55 4.82
C ASN A 151 14.01 11.52 3.77
N GLU A 152 14.45 11.37 2.53
CA GLU A 152 14.03 12.18 1.39
C GLU A 152 12.90 11.46 0.64
N TRP A 153 11.68 12.01 0.69
CA TRP A 153 10.52 11.46 0.01
C TRP A 153 10.29 12.05 -1.37
N SER A 154 11.10 13.04 -1.72
CA SER A 154 11.23 13.62 -3.06
C SER A 154 12.67 14.02 -3.30
N VAL A 155 13.17 13.80 -4.50
CA VAL A 155 14.54 14.13 -4.91
C VAL A 155 14.52 14.73 -6.30
N GLY A 156 15.20 15.87 -6.48
CA GLY A 156 15.28 16.54 -7.77
C GLY A 156 13.92 17.03 -8.29
N GLY A 157 13.01 17.42 -7.40
CA GLY A 157 11.68 17.90 -7.77
C GLY A 157 10.70 16.79 -8.16
N ARG A 158 10.94 15.53 -7.75
CA ARG A 158 10.05 14.40 -8.06
C ARG A 158 9.93 13.50 -6.86
N GLY A 159 8.70 13.28 -6.40
CA GLY A 159 8.33 12.44 -5.29
C GLY A 159 7.70 11.12 -5.72
N ASN A 160 6.66 10.66 -5.04
CA ASN A 160 6.01 9.38 -5.26
C ASN A 160 4.54 9.55 -5.63
N TYR A 161 3.96 8.53 -6.24
CA TYR A 161 2.52 8.42 -6.42
C TYR A 161 1.87 7.74 -5.21
N TRP A 162 0.80 8.35 -4.70
CA TRP A 162 0.03 7.88 -3.54
C TRP A 162 -1.44 7.76 -3.93
N SER A 163 -2.01 6.57 -3.91
CA SER A 163 -3.41 6.35 -4.33
C SER A 163 -4.43 7.08 -3.44
N ASP A 164 -4.06 7.49 -2.24
CA ASP A 164 -4.86 8.29 -1.33
C ASP A 164 -4.54 9.80 -1.38
N TYR A 165 -3.73 10.25 -2.33
CA TYR A 165 -3.47 11.66 -2.60
C TYR A 165 -4.71 12.34 -3.19
N ALA A 166 -5.13 13.43 -2.56
CA ALA A 166 -6.32 14.19 -2.97
C ALA A 166 -5.99 15.57 -3.57
N GLY A 167 -4.75 15.80 -3.99
CA GLY A 167 -4.33 17.03 -4.64
C GLY A 167 -4.72 17.06 -6.13
N TYR A 168 -4.30 18.10 -6.81
CA TYR A 168 -4.56 18.35 -8.22
C TYR A 168 -3.27 18.78 -8.92
N ASP A 169 -3.27 18.68 -10.23
CA ASP A 169 -2.21 19.12 -11.14
C ASP A 169 -2.80 20.28 -11.96
N ALA A 170 -2.31 21.49 -11.74
CA ALA A 170 -2.92 22.69 -12.32
C ALA A 170 -2.29 23.07 -13.67
N ASP A 171 -1.05 22.72 -13.89
CA ASP A 171 -0.26 23.07 -15.08
C ASP A 171 0.07 21.87 -15.98
N ASP A 172 -0.47 20.69 -15.62
CA ASP A 172 -0.38 19.43 -16.39
C ASP A 172 1.07 18.93 -16.54
N ASP A 173 1.91 19.19 -15.52
CA ASP A 173 3.31 18.75 -15.49
C ASP A 173 3.50 17.35 -14.88
N GLY A 174 2.42 16.75 -14.38
CA GLY A 174 2.39 15.42 -13.77
C GLY A 174 2.72 15.43 -12.27
N LEU A 175 2.88 16.62 -11.67
CA LEU A 175 3.10 16.81 -10.24
C LEU A 175 1.87 17.42 -9.59
N GLY A 176 1.68 17.14 -8.32
CA GLY A 176 0.60 17.74 -7.56
C GLY A 176 1.04 19.03 -6.89
N GLU A 177 0.20 20.06 -6.96
CA GLU A 177 0.45 21.40 -6.39
C GLU A 177 0.50 21.42 -4.86
N ILE A 178 0.02 20.40 -4.22
CA ILE A 178 -0.07 20.29 -2.76
C ILE A 178 0.78 19.12 -2.31
N ALA A 179 1.71 19.35 -1.39
CA ALA A 179 2.52 18.29 -0.82
C ALA A 179 1.64 17.17 -0.23
N TYR A 180 2.01 15.91 -0.49
CA TYR A 180 1.40 14.77 0.19
C TYR A 180 1.90 14.71 1.63
N ARG A 181 0.97 14.53 2.55
CA ARG A 181 1.24 14.40 3.98
C ARG A 181 0.61 13.13 4.50
N ALA A 182 1.43 12.18 4.94
CA ALA A 182 0.92 10.99 5.59
C ALA A 182 0.48 11.35 7.01
N GLU A 183 -0.77 11.76 7.13
CA GLU A 183 -1.42 12.13 8.39
C GLU A 183 -2.48 11.08 8.72
N ARG A 184 -2.27 10.29 9.78
CA ARG A 184 -3.34 9.47 10.35
C ARG A 184 -3.43 9.74 11.84
N LEU A 185 -4.61 10.18 12.27
CA LEU A 185 -4.90 10.37 13.69
C LEU A 185 -4.64 9.08 14.48
N LEU A 186 -4.99 7.94 13.86
CA LEU A 186 -4.83 6.63 14.46
C LEU A 186 -3.36 6.23 14.64
N ASP A 187 -2.49 6.53 13.68
CA ASP A 187 -1.06 6.18 13.76
C ASP A 187 -0.40 6.94 14.92
N SER A 188 -0.80 8.19 15.16
CA SER A 188 -0.36 8.96 16.34
C SER A 188 -0.89 8.37 17.67
N LEU A 189 -2.08 7.79 17.67
CA LEU A 189 -2.68 7.13 18.82
C LEU A 189 -2.06 5.76 19.09
N ILE A 190 -1.83 4.95 18.04
CA ILE A 190 -1.18 3.63 18.12
C ILE A 190 0.27 3.77 18.58
N GLY A 191 0.98 4.80 18.13
CA GLY A 191 2.33 5.10 18.60
C GLY A 191 2.39 5.32 20.12
N ARG A 192 1.30 5.87 20.71
CA ARG A 192 1.16 6.07 22.16
C ARG A 192 0.53 4.89 22.89
N ARG A 193 -0.28 4.09 22.21
CA ARG A 193 -1.09 3.00 22.75
C ARG A 193 -1.10 1.81 21.78
N PRO A 194 -0.06 0.94 21.78
CA PRO A 194 0.06 -0.19 20.85
C PRO A 194 -1.13 -1.16 20.86
N GLU A 195 -1.85 -1.22 21.99
CA GLU A 195 -3.06 -2.03 22.15
C GLU A 195 -4.19 -1.60 21.20
N LEU A 196 -4.18 -0.37 20.67
CA LEU A 196 -5.16 0.09 19.70
C LEU A 196 -5.01 -0.56 18.32
N ARG A 197 -3.92 -1.25 18.06
CA ARG A 197 -3.75 -2.05 16.83
C ARG A 197 -4.82 -3.11 16.64
N LEU A 198 -5.41 -3.61 17.73
CA LEU A 198 -6.52 -4.57 17.67
C LEU A 198 -7.78 -3.99 16.99
N PHE A 199 -7.87 -2.66 16.90
CA PHE A 199 -9.03 -1.97 16.32
C PHE A 199 -8.77 -1.44 14.92
N LEU A 200 -7.56 -1.63 14.33
CA LEU A 200 -7.18 -1.10 13.01
C LEU A 200 -8.21 -1.40 11.91
N TYR A 201 -8.81 -2.57 11.96
CA TYR A 201 -9.81 -3.02 10.99
C TYR A 201 -11.26 -2.80 11.45
N SER A 202 -11.44 -2.05 12.53
CA SER A 202 -12.78 -1.76 13.04
C SER A 202 -13.44 -0.63 12.23
N PRO A 203 -14.73 -0.74 11.85
CA PRO A 203 -15.49 0.34 11.24
C PRO A 203 -15.48 1.64 12.04
N VAL A 204 -15.25 1.55 13.36
CA VAL A 204 -15.12 2.71 14.26
C VAL A 204 -13.90 3.55 13.89
N ILE A 205 -12.80 2.92 13.49
CA ILE A 205 -11.57 3.63 13.10
C ILE A 205 -11.79 4.40 11.80
N ASN A 206 -12.43 3.79 10.80
CA ASN A 206 -12.77 4.47 9.55
C ASN A 206 -13.70 5.68 9.80
N ALA A 207 -14.62 5.54 10.73
CA ALA A 207 -15.50 6.64 11.16
C ALA A 207 -14.73 7.76 11.91
N LEU A 208 -13.75 7.40 12.74
CA LEU A 208 -12.88 8.36 13.43
C LEU A 208 -11.96 9.10 12.45
N ASP A 209 -11.34 8.41 11.50
CA ASP A 209 -10.53 9.05 10.47
C ASP A 209 -11.37 9.98 9.58
N PHE A 210 -12.57 9.55 9.20
CA PHE A 210 -13.51 10.41 8.46
C PHE A 210 -13.89 11.65 9.27
N ALA A 211 -14.23 11.48 10.58
CA ALA A 211 -14.58 12.59 11.46
C ALA A 211 -13.41 13.54 11.69
N ALA A 212 -12.17 13.02 11.81
CA ALA A 212 -10.97 13.82 11.97
C ALA A 212 -10.66 14.67 10.71
N ARG A 213 -10.92 14.13 9.52
CA ARG A 213 -10.80 14.87 8.26
C ARG A 213 -11.90 15.91 8.08
N ALA A 214 -13.13 15.59 8.50
CA ALA A 214 -14.28 16.50 8.41
C ALA A 214 -14.21 17.66 9.43
N PHE A 215 -13.63 17.42 10.61
CA PHE A 215 -13.52 18.39 11.69
C PHE A 215 -12.08 18.46 12.21
N PRO A 216 -11.18 19.19 11.55
CA PRO A 216 -9.75 19.23 11.88
C PRO A 216 -9.49 20.07 13.15
N LEU A 217 -10.05 19.65 14.28
CA LEU A 217 -9.79 20.26 15.61
C LEU A 217 -8.37 19.91 16.13
N VAL A 218 -7.84 18.79 15.69
CA VAL A 218 -6.48 18.33 15.98
C VAL A 218 -5.88 17.88 14.64
N ARG A 219 -4.88 18.60 14.15
CA ARG A 219 -4.06 18.14 13.04
C ARG A 219 -2.91 17.32 13.61
N PRO A 220 -2.87 16.00 13.41
CA PRO A 220 -1.68 15.23 13.77
C PRO A 220 -0.50 15.75 12.94
N GLU A 221 0.67 15.80 13.54
CA GLU A 221 1.88 16.11 12.78
C GLU A 221 2.14 14.95 11.79
N PRO A 222 2.43 15.27 10.51
CA PRO A 222 2.64 14.23 9.51
C PRO A 222 3.86 13.37 9.86
N ILE A 223 3.79 12.08 9.60
CA ILE A 223 4.91 11.15 9.77
C ILE A 223 5.96 11.33 8.68
N LEU A 224 5.53 11.79 7.51
CA LEU A 224 6.36 12.18 6.38
C LEU A 224 5.66 13.25 5.54
N VAL A 225 6.45 13.96 4.73
CA VAL A 225 5.99 14.91 3.72
C VAL A 225 6.70 14.59 2.40
N ASP A 226 5.93 14.47 1.32
CA ASP A 226 6.43 14.41 -0.04
C ASP A 226 6.01 15.72 -0.73
N ASP A 227 6.99 16.56 -1.04
CA ASP A 227 6.73 17.91 -1.54
C ASP A 227 6.36 17.95 -3.03
N PHE A 228 6.64 16.87 -3.77
CA PHE A 228 6.40 16.77 -5.21
C PHE A 228 5.67 15.46 -5.57
N PRO A 229 4.45 15.23 -5.03
CA PRO A 229 3.72 13.99 -5.28
C PRO A 229 3.33 13.88 -6.75
N LEU A 230 3.39 12.65 -7.28
CA LEU A 230 3.01 12.37 -8.65
C LEU A 230 1.48 12.24 -8.78
N THR A 231 0.92 12.75 -9.88
CA THR A 231 -0.50 12.61 -10.20
C THR A 231 -0.81 11.34 -10.99
N GLN A 232 0.21 10.71 -11.59
CA GLN A 232 0.09 9.44 -12.30
C GLN A 232 1.12 8.43 -11.79
N PRO A 233 0.71 7.14 -11.65
CA PRO A 233 1.61 6.11 -11.14
C PRO A 233 2.67 5.70 -12.17
N PRO A 234 3.97 5.88 -11.90
CA PRO A 234 5.01 5.20 -12.66
C PRO A 234 4.91 3.69 -12.45
N MET A 235 5.02 2.92 -13.53
CA MET A 235 4.87 1.46 -13.47
C MET A 235 6.16 0.78 -13.90
N PRO A 236 6.69 -0.18 -13.11
CA PRO A 236 7.87 -0.93 -13.51
C PRO A 236 7.57 -1.79 -14.73
N GLU A 237 8.34 -1.62 -15.81
CA GLU A 237 8.12 -2.29 -17.08
C GLU A 237 8.73 -3.70 -17.12
N ASN A 238 9.96 -3.85 -16.61
CA ASN A 238 10.76 -5.04 -16.75
C ASN A 238 10.48 -6.15 -15.74
N ALA A 239 9.86 -5.81 -14.61
CA ALA A 239 9.57 -6.80 -13.57
C ALA A 239 8.54 -7.83 -14.03
N PRO A 240 8.74 -9.13 -13.72
CA PRO A 240 7.82 -10.18 -14.11
C PRO A 240 6.41 -9.94 -13.57
N LEU A 241 5.40 -10.30 -14.33
CA LEU A 241 4.00 -10.29 -13.86
C LEU A 241 3.71 -11.55 -13.02
N PRO A 242 2.73 -11.49 -12.08
CA PRO A 242 2.27 -12.69 -11.39
C PRO A 242 1.83 -13.77 -12.40
N ARG A 243 2.23 -15.03 -12.18
CA ARG A 243 1.73 -16.14 -12.99
C ARG A 243 0.30 -16.43 -12.59
N GLY A 244 -0.59 -16.43 -13.58
CA GLY A 244 -1.92 -17.02 -13.42
C GLY A 244 -2.80 -16.35 -12.36
N THR A 245 -3.07 -15.07 -12.46
CA THR A 245 -4.48 -14.72 -12.46
C THR A 245 -5.03 -15.38 -13.74
N LYS A 246 -5.55 -16.63 -13.65
CA LYS A 246 -6.61 -17.04 -14.57
C LYS A 246 -7.48 -15.82 -14.65
N GLU A 247 -7.71 -15.30 -15.88
CA GLU A 247 -8.66 -14.21 -16.08
C GLU A 247 -9.80 -14.49 -15.13
N GLY A 248 -9.89 -13.69 -14.06
CA GLY A 248 -10.81 -13.99 -12.98
C GLY A 248 -12.15 -14.06 -13.68
N ASN A 249 -12.81 -15.19 -13.59
CA ASN A 249 -14.09 -15.40 -14.21
C ASN A 249 -15.00 -14.30 -13.68
N LEU A 250 -15.08 -13.17 -14.38
CA LEU A 250 -15.87 -11.99 -13.99
C LEU A 250 -17.38 -12.31 -13.94
N TRP A 251 -17.77 -13.50 -14.45
CA TRP A 251 -19.13 -13.98 -14.39
C TRP A 251 -19.77 -13.95 -12.99
N PRO A 252 -19.09 -14.33 -11.89
CA PRO A 252 -19.68 -14.21 -10.55
C PRO A 252 -19.93 -12.75 -10.15
N VAL A 253 -19.04 -11.83 -10.53
CA VAL A 253 -19.18 -10.40 -10.23
C VAL A 253 -20.32 -9.76 -11.02
N ILE A 254 -20.57 -10.24 -12.24
CA ILE A 254 -21.66 -9.78 -13.10
C ILE A 254 -22.98 -10.49 -12.72
N LEU A 255 -22.96 -11.79 -12.40
CA LEU A 255 -24.16 -12.56 -12.09
C LEU A 255 -24.79 -12.18 -10.74
N LEU A 256 -23.99 -11.76 -9.74
CA LEU A 256 -24.52 -11.39 -8.42
C LEU A 256 -25.48 -10.19 -8.47
N PRO A 257 -25.13 -9.05 -9.07
CA PRO A 257 -26.08 -7.94 -9.19
C PRO A 257 -27.26 -8.26 -10.11
N VAL A 258 -27.07 -9.05 -11.18
CA VAL A 258 -28.17 -9.50 -12.04
C VAL A 258 -29.15 -10.39 -11.29
N ALA A 259 -28.66 -11.34 -10.48
CA ALA A 259 -29.49 -12.20 -9.64
C ALA A 259 -30.25 -11.39 -8.58
N LEU A 260 -29.64 -10.38 -7.96
CA LEU A 260 -30.29 -9.48 -7.01
C LEU A 260 -31.38 -8.63 -7.67
N ILE A 261 -31.15 -8.13 -8.87
CA ILE A 261 -32.15 -7.39 -9.65
C ILE A 261 -33.33 -8.30 -10.01
N LEU A 262 -33.07 -9.53 -10.47
CA LEU A 262 -34.12 -10.51 -10.79
C LEU A 262 -34.95 -10.92 -9.55
N LEU A 263 -34.29 -11.11 -8.40
CA LEU A 263 -34.96 -11.37 -7.12
C LEU A 263 -35.83 -10.18 -6.70
N PHE A 264 -35.34 -8.96 -6.84
CA PHE A 264 -36.10 -7.75 -6.54
C PHE A 264 -37.31 -7.59 -7.46
N ILE A 265 -37.19 -7.88 -8.75
CA ILE A 265 -38.28 -7.87 -9.71
C ILE A 265 -39.32 -8.97 -9.35
N ALA A 266 -38.86 -10.19 -9.10
CA ALA A 266 -39.74 -11.31 -8.73
C ALA A 266 -40.53 -11.03 -7.43
N ALA A 267 -39.87 -10.44 -6.42
CA ALA A 267 -40.50 -10.06 -5.15
C ALA A 267 -41.55 -8.95 -5.30
N ASN A 268 -41.51 -8.16 -6.37
CA ASN A 268 -42.47 -7.08 -6.62
C ASN A 268 -43.56 -7.41 -7.64
N ILE A 269 -43.40 -8.44 -8.48
CA ILE A 269 -44.43 -8.87 -9.45
C ILE A 269 -45.62 -9.51 -8.75
N GLY A 270 -45.50 -10.06 -7.52
CA GLY A 270 -46.55 -10.73 -6.78
C GLY A 270 -47.34 -9.88 -5.79
N LYS A 271 -47.07 -8.60 -5.64
CA LYS A 271 -47.81 -7.75 -4.70
C LYS A 271 -49.13 -7.29 -5.30
N PRO A 272 -50.32 -7.67 -4.75
CA PRO A 272 -51.55 -7.12 -5.22
C PRO A 272 -51.58 -5.62 -5.03
N ARG A 273 -51.96 -4.89 -6.09
CA ARG A 273 -52.20 -3.45 -5.98
C ARG A 273 -53.32 -3.25 -4.98
N HIS A 274 -53.03 -2.63 -3.86
CA HIS A 274 -54.07 -2.16 -2.96
C HIS A 274 -54.97 -1.19 -3.74
N HIS A 275 -56.19 -1.67 -4.03
CA HIS A 275 -57.28 -0.84 -4.55
C HIS A 275 -57.61 0.19 -3.46
N MET A 276 -57.39 1.46 -3.70
CA MET A 276 -57.97 2.50 -2.86
C MET A 276 -59.48 2.43 -3.01
N PRO A 277 -60.25 2.40 -1.94
CA PRO A 277 -61.69 2.48 -2.06
C PRO A 277 -62.09 3.85 -2.59
N ASP A 278 -63.01 3.84 -3.56
CA ASP A 278 -63.64 5.03 -4.14
C ASP A 278 -64.24 5.91 -3.04
N PRO A 279 -64.10 7.24 -3.09
CA PRO A 279 -64.75 8.11 -2.14
C PRO A 279 -66.28 8.06 -2.40
N SER A 280 -67.04 7.60 -1.42
CA SER A 280 -68.49 7.59 -1.40
C SER A 280 -69.04 9.00 -1.68
N PRO A 281 -70.12 9.14 -2.49
CA PRO A 281 -70.72 10.46 -2.81
C PRO A 281 -71.35 11.07 -1.55
N ILE A 282 -71.02 12.32 -1.31
CA ILE A 282 -71.64 13.15 -0.26
C ILE A 282 -73.07 13.39 -0.64
N SER A 283 -74.06 12.84 0.10
CA SER A 283 -75.48 13.20 -0.05
C SER A 283 -75.75 14.58 0.55
N PRO A 284 -76.48 15.47 -0.14
CA PRO A 284 -76.89 16.75 0.41
C PRO A 284 -77.95 16.56 1.49
N ARG A 285 -77.73 17.04 2.70
CA ARG A 285 -78.76 17.25 3.69
C ARG A 285 -79.60 18.45 3.26
N LEU A 286 -80.86 18.20 2.91
CA LEU A 286 -81.92 19.19 2.91
C LEU A 286 -82.22 19.59 4.34
N GLY A 287 -82.30 20.91 4.56
CA GLY A 287 -82.69 21.49 5.83
C GLY A 287 -84.20 21.38 6.09
N ASP A 288 -84.48 21.45 7.37
CA ASP A 288 -85.60 22.16 7.97
C ASP A 288 -85.16 22.63 9.36
#